data_f5f7920ba53b89cce9cb54717b989284
#
_entry.id   f5f7920ba53b89cce9cb54717b989284
#
_cell.length_a   1.000
_cell.length_b   1.000
_cell.length_c   1.000
_cell.angle_alpha   90.00
_cell.angle_beta   90.00
_cell.angle_gamma   90.00
#
_symmetry.space_group_name_H-M   'P 1'
#
loop_
_entity.id
_entity.type
_entity.pdbx_description
1 polymer ?
#
loop_
_entity_poly.entity_id
_entity_poly.type
_entity_poly.pdbx_seq_one_letter_code
_entity_poly.pdbx_strand_id
1 'polypeptide(L)'
;KEGNRERIQVFEGTSSMSLTNTHTRLTGHPMEIGLSEEILGRTFDGIGKPIDRMGPIDAEVRRNVNGLPLNPVTRKYPRNYIHTGISAIDGLTTLIRGQKLPIFSGNGLPHDQLAAQIVQQASLGDSDEKFAIVFAAMGVKYDVAEFFRRTFEESGVSDHVVMFLNLANDPTVERLLTPKIALTAAEYLAFEKGMHILVILTDITSFCEAMREVSSSKGEIPSRKGYPGYLYSELATLYERAGIVQGVEGSVTQIPILTMPNDDITPVSYTHLRAHETEA
;
A
#
# COMPACT_ATOMS: atom_id res chain seq x y z
N LYS A 1 15.77 -10.18 21.83
CA LYS A 1 16.08 -11.19 22.88
C LYS A 1 16.25 -10.48 24.21
N GLU A 2 15.39 -10.76 25.16
CA GLU A 2 15.56 -10.33 26.56
C GLU A 2 15.97 -11.57 27.38
N GLY A 3 17.27 -11.78 27.54
CA GLY A 3 17.82 -12.97 28.19
C GLY A 3 17.43 -14.26 27.44
N ASN A 4 16.74 -15.17 28.13
CA ASN A 4 16.28 -16.46 27.57
C ASN A 4 14.85 -16.44 27.01
N ARG A 5 14.25 -15.24 26.82
CA ARG A 5 12.90 -15.06 26.29
C ARG A 5 12.94 -14.41 24.91
N GLU A 6 12.09 -14.89 24.02
CA GLU A 6 11.87 -14.29 22.71
C GLU A 6 10.44 -13.75 22.65
N ARG A 7 10.28 -12.52 22.15
CA ARG A 7 8.98 -11.91 21.91
C ARG A 7 8.60 -12.15 20.44
N ILE A 8 7.46 -12.79 20.22
CA ILE A 8 6.94 -13.10 18.90
C ILE A 8 5.66 -12.31 18.69
N GLN A 9 5.54 -11.65 17.55
CA GLN A 9 4.31 -10.99 17.10
C GLN A 9 3.56 -11.94 16.18
N VAL A 10 2.26 -12.11 16.42
CA VAL A 10 1.39 -12.99 15.65
C VAL A 10 0.45 -12.15 14.79
N PHE A 11 0.39 -12.43 13.48
CA PHE A 11 -0.43 -11.67 12.52
C PHE A 11 -1.92 -11.98 12.62
N GLU A 12 -2.29 -13.18 12.98
CA GLU A 12 -3.71 -13.63 13.02
C GLU A 12 -4.32 -13.57 14.44
N GLY A 13 -3.69 -12.88 15.37
CA GLY A 13 -4.12 -12.85 16.77
C GLY A 13 -3.68 -14.08 17.56
N THR A 14 -3.90 -14.05 18.88
CA THR A 14 -3.40 -15.07 19.82
C THR A 14 -4.52 -15.77 20.59
N SER A 15 -5.79 -15.46 20.33
CA SER A 15 -6.94 -15.93 21.11
C SER A 15 -7.13 -17.45 21.12
N SER A 16 -6.66 -18.14 20.08
CA SER A 16 -6.73 -19.60 19.93
C SER A 16 -5.43 -20.32 20.28
N MET A 17 -4.40 -19.61 20.73
CA MET A 17 -3.10 -20.21 21.04
C MET A 17 -3.09 -20.82 22.45
N SER A 18 -2.61 -22.06 22.56
CA SER A 18 -2.41 -22.74 23.85
C SER A 18 -1.08 -22.33 24.47
N LEU A 19 -1.07 -22.06 25.78
CA LEU A 19 0.16 -21.79 26.54
C LEU A 19 1.11 -22.98 26.63
N THR A 20 0.59 -24.20 26.46
CA THR A 20 1.34 -25.44 26.66
C THR A 20 1.65 -26.20 25.37
N ASN A 21 0.84 -26.04 24.33
CA ASN A 21 0.93 -26.80 23.06
C ASN A 21 1.25 -25.92 21.84
N THR A 22 1.76 -24.71 22.04
CA THR A 22 2.18 -23.86 20.93
C THR A 22 3.66 -24.10 20.62
N HIS A 23 3.95 -24.42 19.36
CA HIS A 23 5.30 -24.61 18.87
C HIS A 23 5.62 -23.53 17.83
N THR A 24 6.79 -22.90 17.97
CA THR A 24 7.29 -21.92 17.01
C THR A 24 8.35 -22.54 16.12
N ARG A 25 8.18 -22.40 14.81
CA ARG A 25 9.17 -22.84 13.82
C ARG A 25 9.65 -21.63 13.02
N LEU A 26 10.95 -21.40 12.99
CA LEU A 26 11.55 -20.40 12.12
C LEU A 26 11.60 -20.93 10.69
N THR A 27 11.12 -20.14 9.73
CA THR A 27 11.13 -20.49 8.30
C THR A 27 12.50 -20.27 7.66
N GLY A 28 13.32 -19.40 8.25
CA GLY A 28 14.66 -19.06 7.74
C GLY A 28 14.66 -18.03 6.61
N HIS A 29 13.50 -17.58 6.16
CA HIS A 29 13.33 -16.54 5.12
C HIS A 29 12.32 -15.49 5.56
N PRO A 30 12.40 -14.26 5.02
CA PRO A 30 11.40 -13.23 5.27
C PRO A 30 10.03 -13.63 4.73
N MET A 31 8.99 -12.83 5.06
CA MET A 31 7.66 -13.05 4.52
C MET A 31 7.64 -12.85 3.01
N GLU A 32 7.01 -13.80 2.31
CA GLU A 32 6.87 -13.80 0.87
C GLU A 32 5.39 -13.88 0.48
N ILE A 33 5.05 -13.24 -0.64
CA ILE A 33 3.73 -13.38 -1.28
C ILE A 33 3.88 -14.16 -2.60
N GLY A 34 2.94 -15.06 -2.87
CA GLY A 34 2.81 -15.70 -4.17
C GLY A 34 2.07 -14.81 -5.14
N LEU A 35 2.60 -14.65 -6.36
CA LEU A 35 2.11 -13.74 -7.38
C LEU A 35 1.99 -14.44 -8.73
N SER A 36 0.95 -14.08 -9.46
CA SER A 36 0.71 -14.40 -10.88
C SER A 36 -0.18 -13.32 -11.48
N GLU A 37 -0.45 -13.33 -12.78
CA GLU A 37 -1.42 -12.40 -13.39
C GLU A 37 -2.86 -12.63 -12.86
N GLU A 38 -3.15 -13.79 -12.30
CA GLU A 38 -4.47 -14.12 -11.71
C GLU A 38 -4.84 -13.25 -10.49
N ILE A 39 -3.91 -12.45 -9.96
CA ILE A 39 -4.24 -11.48 -8.90
C ILE A 39 -5.12 -10.33 -9.40
N LEU A 40 -5.17 -10.06 -10.71
CA LEU A 40 -6.05 -9.05 -11.29
C LEU A 40 -7.52 -9.40 -11.04
N GLY A 41 -8.29 -8.43 -10.65
CA GLY A 41 -9.70 -8.61 -10.30
C GLY A 41 -9.96 -9.24 -8.93
N ARG A 42 -8.90 -9.56 -8.16
CA ARG A 42 -9.01 -10.27 -6.89
C ARG A 42 -8.96 -9.34 -5.68
N THR A 43 -9.59 -9.80 -4.61
CA THR A 43 -9.58 -9.11 -3.31
C THR A 43 -8.89 -9.96 -2.25
N PHE A 44 -7.94 -9.34 -1.55
CA PHE A 44 -7.11 -9.96 -0.53
C PHE A 44 -7.27 -9.25 0.81
N ASP A 45 -6.96 -9.95 1.89
CA ASP A 45 -6.79 -9.36 3.22
C ASP A 45 -5.45 -8.61 3.35
N GLY A 46 -5.19 -8.05 4.53
CA GLY A 46 -3.96 -7.28 4.82
C GLY A 46 -2.65 -8.06 4.72
N ILE A 47 -2.70 -9.39 4.70
CA ILE A 47 -1.52 -10.28 4.56
C ILE A 47 -1.47 -11.01 3.22
N GLY A 48 -2.35 -10.66 2.27
CA GLY A 48 -2.36 -11.21 0.93
C GLY A 48 -3.08 -12.54 0.76
N LYS A 49 -3.94 -12.94 1.70
CA LYS A 49 -4.83 -14.10 1.52
C LYS A 49 -6.08 -13.69 0.75
N PRO A 50 -6.52 -14.45 -0.26
CA PRO A 50 -7.77 -14.16 -0.97
C PRO A 50 -8.98 -14.22 -0.04
N ILE A 51 -9.86 -13.20 -0.12
CA ILE A 51 -11.11 -13.13 0.65
C ILE A 51 -12.36 -13.07 -0.23
N ASP A 52 -12.19 -13.11 -1.55
CA ASP A 52 -13.23 -13.07 -2.57
C ASP A 52 -13.94 -14.42 -2.82
N ARG A 53 -13.58 -15.47 -2.11
CA ARG A 53 -14.12 -16.84 -2.25
C ARG A 53 -13.80 -17.52 -3.59
N MET A 54 -12.89 -16.97 -4.38
CA MET A 54 -12.47 -17.56 -5.65
C MET A 54 -11.35 -18.61 -5.51
N GLY A 55 -10.92 -18.89 -4.29
CA GLY A 55 -9.86 -19.86 -3.99
C GLY A 55 -8.45 -19.25 -3.99
N PRO A 56 -7.44 -20.08 -3.70
CA PRO A 56 -6.05 -19.63 -3.67
C PRO A 56 -5.55 -19.26 -5.07
N ILE A 57 -4.53 -18.39 -5.10
CA ILE A 57 -3.82 -18.04 -6.34
C ILE A 57 -2.81 -19.14 -6.67
N ASP A 58 -2.75 -19.57 -7.93
CA ASP A 58 -1.63 -20.38 -8.43
C ASP A 58 -0.44 -19.49 -8.72
N ALA A 59 0.51 -19.47 -7.80
CA ALA A 59 1.60 -18.51 -7.82
C ALA A 59 2.70 -18.96 -8.80
N GLU A 60 2.96 -18.16 -9.83
CA GLU A 60 4.09 -18.33 -10.74
C GLU A 60 5.43 -18.04 -10.02
N VAL A 61 5.44 -17.03 -9.16
CA VAL A 61 6.63 -16.59 -8.42
C VAL A 61 6.30 -16.27 -6.97
N ARG A 62 7.31 -16.35 -6.11
CA ARG A 62 7.26 -15.83 -4.75
C ARG A 62 8.20 -14.65 -4.60
N ARG A 63 7.74 -13.56 -3.98
CA ARG A 63 8.51 -12.33 -3.76
C ARG A 63 8.49 -11.92 -2.31
N ASN A 64 9.65 -11.46 -1.83
CA ASN A 64 9.78 -10.87 -0.51
C ASN A 64 8.97 -9.57 -0.42
N VAL A 65 8.09 -9.47 0.57
CA VAL A 65 7.18 -8.32 0.73
C VAL A 65 7.90 -7.03 1.11
N ASN A 66 9.11 -7.10 1.68
CA ASN A 66 9.86 -5.89 1.99
C ASN A 66 10.31 -5.12 0.75
N GLY A 67 10.48 -5.82 -0.39
CA GLY A 67 10.94 -5.20 -1.62
C GLY A 67 12.28 -4.48 -1.46
N LEU A 68 12.65 -3.72 -2.47
CA LEU A 68 13.82 -2.84 -2.44
C LEU A 68 13.45 -1.51 -3.12
N PRO A 69 13.93 -0.38 -2.60
CA PRO A 69 13.85 0.90 -3.30
C PRO A 69 14.49 0.78 -4.69
N LEU A 70 13.90 1.44 -5.67
CA LEU A 70 14.47 1.45 -7.02
C LEU A 70 15.83 2.16 -7.02
N ASN A 71 16.82 1.51 -7.66
CA ASN A 71 18.13 2.12 -7.81
C ASN A 71 18.02 3.43 -8.59
N PRO A 72 18.48 4.58 -8.06
CA PRO A 72 18.39 5.87 -8.73
C PRO A 72 19.05 5.87 -10.13
N VAL A 73 20.13 5.12 -10.32
CA VAL A 73 20.86 5.04 -11.61
C VAL A 73 20.05 4.34 -12.70
N THR A 74 19.15 3.43 -12.33
CA THR A 74 18.30 2.70 -13.28
C THR A 74 16.97 3.39 -13.54
N ARG A 75 16.68 4.49 -12.86
CA ARG A 75 15.45 5.25 -13.07
C ARG A 75 15.46 5.96 -14.41
N LYS A 76 14.35 5.83 -15.14
CA LYS A 76 14.07 6.62 -16.35
C LYS A 76 13.29 7.87 -15.95
N TYR A 77 13.61 9.00 -16.58
CA TYR A 77 12.86 10.24 -16.36
C TYR A 77 11.43 10.09 -16.87
N PRO A 78 10.42 10.35 -16.04
CA PRO A 78 9.03 10.20 -16.41
C PRO A 78 8.58 11.29 -17.39
N ARG A 79 7.75 10.93 -18.38
CA ARG A 79 7.28 11.88 -19.42
C ARG A 79 5.78 11.76 -19.68
N ASN A 80 5.22 10.56 -19.53
CA ASN A 80 3.82 10.29 -19.84
C ASN A 80 2.99 10.42 -18.57
N TYR A 81 1.76 10.87 -18.71
CA TYR A 81 0.85 11.08 -17.59
C TYR A 81 -0.22 10.00 -17.49
N ILE A 82 -0.88 9.96 -16.34
CA ILE A 82 -2.07 9.17 -16.07
C ILE A 82 -3.23 10.15 -15.91
N HIS A 83 -4.31 9.95 -16.67
CA HIS A 83 -5.56 10.66 -16.44
C HIS A 83 -6.20 10.11 -15.18
N THR A 84 -6.48 10.97 -14.21
CA THR A 84 -7.18 10.59 -12.97
C THR A 84 -8.69 10.82 -13.07
N GLY A 85 -9.14 11.58 -14.06
CA GLY A 85 -10.52 12.03 -14.20
C GLY A 85 -10.92 13.15 -13.23
N ILE A 86 -9.97 13.64 -12.42
CA ILE A 86 -10.16 14.76 -11.50
C ILE A 86 -9.52 15.99 -12.12
N SER A 87 -10.32 16.93 -12.58
CA SER A 87 -9.86 18.13 -13.31
C SER A 87 -8.83 18.96 -12.55
N ALA A 88 -8.91 19.03 -11.24
CA ALA A 88 -7.92 19.73 -10.42
C ALA A 88 -6.57 19.02 -10.43
N ILE A 89 -6.53 17.70 -10.40
CA ILE A 89 -5.28 16.92 -10.49
C ILE A 89 -4.75 17.00 -11.91
N ASP A 90 -5.57 16.65 -12.90
CA ASP A 90 -5.13 16.55 -14.29
C ASP A 90 -4.69 17.91 -14.87
N GLY A 91 -5.28 19.02 -14.38
CA GLY A 91 -4.97 20.34 -14.88
C GLY A 91 -3.89 21.13 -14.09
N LEU A 92 -3.72 20.89 -12.79
CA LEU A 92 -2.83 21.68 -11.94
C LEU A 92 -1.64 20.90 -11.38
N THR A 93 -1.84 19.60 -11.09
CA THR A 93 -0.82 18.75 -10.46
C THR A 93 -0.71 17.41 -11.19
N THR A 94 -0.67 17.46 -12.50
CA THR A 94 -0.72 16.30 -13.39
C THR A 94 0.07 15.10 -12.88
N LEU A 95 -0.60 13.95 -12.74
CA LEU A 95 0.03 12.71 -12.30
C LEU A 95 0.86 12.10 -13.41
N ILE A 96 2.16 12.07 -13.25
CA ILE A 96 3.07 11.50 -14.25
C ILE A 96 3.41 10.05 -13.87
N ARG A 97 3.50 9.16 -14.86
CA ARG A 97 3.83 7.75 -14.65
C ARG A 97 5.16 7.61 -13.92
N GLY A 98 5.18 6.75 -12.90
CA GLY A 98 6.37 6.53 -12.08
C GLY A 98 6.61 7.56 -10.99
N GLN A 99 5.71 8.53 -10.82
CA GLN A 99 5.78 9.52 -9.74
C GLN A 99 4.92 9.15 -8.54
N LYS A 100 5.05 9.94 -7.49
CA LYS A 100 4.25 9.93 -6.28
C LYS A 100 3.46 11.23 -6.21
N LEU A 101 2.15 11.15 -6.01
CA LEU A 101 1.28 12.31 -5.79
C LEU A 101 0.50 12.09 -4.48
N PRO A 102 1.00 12.59 -3.35
CA PRO A 102 0.27 12.45 -2.09
C PRO A 102 -0.96 13.36 -2.05
N ILE A 103 -2.05 12.83 -1.47
CA ILE A 103 -3.27 13.58 -1.19
C ILE A 103 -3.38 13.78 0.31
N PHE A 104 -3.45 15.03 0.74
CA PHE A 104 -3.66 15.42 2.14
C PHE A 104 -5.14 15.77 2.33
N SER A 105 -5.82 15.02 3.20
CA SER A 105 -7.24 15.21 3.48
C SER A 105 -7.45 15.78 4.87
N GLY A 106 -8.11 16.94 4.95
CA GLY A 106 -8.56 17.52 6.21
C GLY A 106 -9.71 16.71 6.84
N ASN A 107 -10.07 17.09 8.06
CA ASN A 107 -11.11 16.41 8.81
C ASN A 107 -12.48 16.50 8.12
N GLY A 108 -13.14 15.35 7.97
CA GLY A 108 -14.48 15.26 7.35
C GLY A 108 -14.53 15.44 5.83
N LEU A 109 -13.39 15.58 5.15
CA LEU A 109 -13.36 15.63 3.69
C LEU A 109 -13.56 14.24 3.08
N PRO A 110 -14.19 14.12 1.90
CA PRO A 110 -14.59 12.85 1.28
C PRO A 110 -13.44 12.20 0.53
N HIS A 111 -12.33 11.91 1.21
CA HIS A 111 -11.14 11.28 0.59
C HIS A 111 -11.39 9.87 0.05
N ASP A 112 -12.28 9.10 0.68
CA ASP A 112 -12.66 7.77 0.19
C ASP A 112 -13.40 7.85 -1.14
N GLN A 113 -14.34 8.80 -1.28
CA GLN A 113 -15.06 9.05 -2.54
C GLN A 113 -14.10 9.53 -3.63
N LEU A 114 -13.14 10.40 -3.28
CA LEU A 114 -12.11 10.85 -4.22
C LEU A 114 -11.23 9.66 -4.69
N ALA A 115 -10.78 8.81 -3.76
CA ALA A 115 -10.03 7.61 -4.10
C ALA A 115 -10.82 6.68 -5.02
N ALA A 116 -12.08 6.42 -4.70
CA ALA A 116 -12.95 5.58 -5.50
C ALA A 116 -13.17 6.16 -6.91
N GLN A 117 -13.39 7.46 -7.02
CA GLN A 117 -13.55 8.15 -8.31
C GLN A 117 -12.28 8.05 -9.17
N ILE A 118 -11.09 8.20 -8.57
CA ILE A 118 -9.83 8.01 -9.29
C ILE A 118 -9.73 6.59 -9.82
N VAL A 119 -10.03 5.55 -9.00
CA VAL A 119 -10.02 4.15 -9.45
C VAL A 119 -10.96 3.92 -10.63
N GLN A 120 -12.16 4.49 -10.60
CA GLN A 120 -13.16 4.33 -11.66
C GLN A 120 -12.77 5.01 -12.98
N GLN A 121 -12.03 6.13 -12.92
CA GLN A 121 -11.79 7.00 -14.07
C GLN A 121 -10.34 6.96 -14.57
N ALA A 122 -9.40 6.44 -13.77
CA ALA A 122 -8.01 6.44 -14.12
C ALA A 122 -7.74 5.66 -15.42
N SER A 123 -6.98 6.27 -16.33
CA SER A 123 -6.63 5.68 -17.61
C SER A 123 -5.31 6.24 -18.15
N LEU A 124 -4.78 5.57 -19.17
CA LEU A 124 -3.60 6.05 -19.92
C LEU A 124 -4.00 6.88 -21.17
N GLY A 125 -5.27 7.31 -21.26
CA GLY A 125 -5.80 7.95 -22.45
C GLY A 125 -5.95 6.97 -23.62
N ASP A 126 -5.59 7.41 -24.84
CA ASP A 126 -5.72 6.60 -26.07
C ASP A 126 -4.56 5.60 -26.27
N SER A 127 -3.86 5.20 -25.21
CA SER A 127 -2.73 4.26 -25.28
C SER A 127 -3.24 2.81 -25.21
N ASP A 128 -2.70 1.94 -26.10
CA ASP A 128 -2.95 0.49 -26.06
C ASP A 128 -2.11 -0.25 -24.99
N GLU A 129 -1.37 0.50 -24.16
CA GLU A 129 -0.53 -0.06 -23.10
C GLU A 129 -1.38 -0.68 -21.99
N LYS A 130 -0.89 -1.77 -21.40
CA LYS A 130 -1.58 -2.45 -20.30
C LYS A 130 -1.58 -1.59 -19.05
N PHE A 131 -2.75 -1.38 -18.47
CA PHE A 131 -2.95 -0.59 -17.25
C PHE A 131 -3.74 -1.38 -16.21
N ALA A 132 -3.33 -1.28 -14.96
CA ALA A 132 -4.09 -1.82 -13.83
C ALA A 132 -3.87 -0.97 -12.58
N ILE A 133 -4.73 -1.19 -11.60
CA ILE A 133 -4.71 -0.47 -10.33
C ILE A 133 -4.51 -1.46 -9.18
N VAL A 134 -3.62 -1.11 -8.26
CA VAL A 134 -3.48 -1.80 -6.98
C VAL A 134 -4.00 -0.88 -5.90
N PHE A 135 -5.07 -1.28 -5.26
CA PHE A 135 -5.74 -0.51 -4.21
C PHE A 135 -5.48 -1.16 -2.85
N ALA A 136 -4.89 -0.42 -1.91
CA ALA A 136 -4.65 -0.90 -0.57
C ALA A 136 -5.31 0.01 0.46
N ALA A 137 -6.24 -0.56 1.23
CA ALA A 137 -6.91 0.12 2.33
C ALA A 137 -6.37 -0.39 3.68
N MET A 138 -5.91 0.53 4.51
CA MET A 138 -5.25 0.25 5.78
C MET A 138 -6.05 0.79 6.95
N GLY A 139 -6.55 -0.10 7.81
CA GLY A 139 -7.30 0.27 9.00
C GLY A 139 -8.66 0.90 8.73
N VAL A 140 -9.29 0.54 7.62
CA VAL A 140 -10.60 1.06 7.24
C VAL A 140 -11.72 0.34 7.99
N LYS A 141 -12.84 1.04 8.17
CA LYS A 141 -14.05 0.43 8.72
C LYS A 141 -14.68 -0.51 7.70
N TYR A 142 -15.48 -1.45 8.18
CA TYR A 142 -16.16 -2.44 7.33
C TYR A 142 -17.07 -1.78 6.28
N ASP A 143 -17.80 -0.75 6.65
CA ASP A 143 -18.67 0.01 5.75
C ASP A 143 -17.89 0.70 4.62
N VAL A 144 -16.71 1.24 4.93
CA VAL A 144 -15.81 1.86 3.94
C VAL A 144 -15.22 0.79 3.00
N ALA A 145 -14.79 -0.35 3.53
CA ALA A 145 -14.29 -1.46 2.71
C ALA A 145 -15.38 -1.98 1.76
N GLU A 146 -16.59 -2.13 2.25
CA GLU A 146 -17.75 -2.55 1.44
C GLU A 146 -18.15 -1.49 0.40
N PHE A 147 -18.03 -0.20 0.75
CA PHE A 147 -18.23 0.90 -0.20
C PHE A 147 -17.24 0.78 -1.38
N PHE A 148 -15.95 0.59 -1.14
CA PHE A 148 -14.97 0.41 -2.22
C PHE A 148 -15.28 -0.81 -3.08
N ARG A 149 -15.54 -1.97 -2.44
CA ARG A 149 -15.85 -3.21 -3.16
C ARG A 149 -17.03 -3.03 -4.09
N ARG A 150 -18.17 -2.53 -3.58
CA ARG A 150 -19.38 -2.29 -4.39
C ARG A 150 -19.15 -1.28 -5.50
N THR A 151 -18.50 -0.17 -5.19
CA THR A 151 -18.22 0.89 -6.16
C THR A 151 -17.41 0.37 -7.34
N PHE A 152 -16.42 -0.49 -7.10
CA PHE A 152 -15.60 -1.07 -8.18
C PHE A 152 -16.35 -2.16 -8.97
N GLU A 153 -17.15 -2.97 -8.30
CA GLU A 153 -18.01 -3.96 -8.97
C GLU A 153 -19.07 -3.28 -9.86
N GLU A 154 -19.77 -2.28 -9.33
CA GLU A 154 -20.85 -1.58 -10.05
C GLU A 154 -20.34 -0.76 -11.24
N SER A 155 -19.13 -0.22 -11.15
CA SER A 155 -18.49 0.52 -12.26
C SER A 155 -17.85 -0.36 -13.33
N GLY A 156 -17.74 -1.68 -13.08
CA GLY A 156 -17.16 -2.63 -14.03
C GLY A 156 -15.64 -2.52 -14.18
N VAL A 157 -14.94 -1.84 -13.26
CA VAL A 157 -13.47 -1.71 -13.28
C VAL A 157 -12.77 -2.83 -12.52
N SER A 158 -13.53 -3.69 -11.84
CA SER A 158 -13.00 -4.73 -10.94
C SER A 158 -11.92 -5.60 -11.61
N ASP A 159 -12.07 -5.97 -12.87
CA ASP A 159 -11.15 -6.87 -13.58
C ASP A 159 -9.71 -6.31 -13.71
N HIS A 160 -9.56 -5.00 -13.56
CA HIS A 160 -8.26 -4.31 -13.63
C HIS A 160 -7.77 -3.81 -12.27
N VAL A 161 -8.48 -4.16 -11.19
CA VAL A 161 -8.16 -3.71 -9.83
C VAL A 161 -7.76 -4.89 -8.96
N VAL A 162 -6.61 -4.79 -8.30
CA VAL A 162 -6.20 -5.70 -7.21
C VAL A 162 -6.45 -4.99 -5.90
N MET A 163 -7.28 -5.55 -5.02
CA MET A 163 -7.61 -4.95 -3.73
C MET A 163 -6.92 -5.67 -2.57
N PHE A 164 -6.30 -4.91 -1.69
CA PHE A 164 -5.80 -5.37 -0.38
C PHE A 164 -6.54 -4.62 0.71
N LEU A 165 -7.26 -5.33 1.56
CA LEU A 165 -8.12 -4.74 2.58
C LEU A 165 -7.65 -5.16 3.98
N ASN A 166 -7.18 -4.22 4.77
CA ASN A 166 -6.96 -4.37 6.20
C ASN A 166 -8.02 -3.56 6.93
N LEU A 167 -8.85 -4.25 7.71
CA LEU A 167 -9.93 -3.63 8.47
C LEU A 167 -9.42 -3.03 9.80
N ALA A 168 -10.22 -2.15 10.38
CA ALA A 168 -9.87 -1.49 11.63
C ALA A 168 -9.77 -2.46 12.82
N ASN A 169 -10.49 -3.58 12.77
CA ASN A 169 -10.47 -4.64 13.79
C ASN A 169 -9.41 -5.73 13.54
N ASP A 170 -8.72 -5.68 12.39
CA ASP A 170 -7.63 -6.61 12.12
C ASP A 170 -6.39 -6.29 12.96
N PRO A 171 -5.52 -7.25 13.22
CA PRO A 171 -4.31 -7.04 13.99
C PRO A 171 -3.45 -5.90 13.45
N THR A 172 -2.98 -5.03 14.32
CA THR A 172 -2.19 -3.84 13.96
C THR A 172 -0.93 -4.17 13.13
N VAL A 173 -0.34 -5.35 13.37
CA VAL A 173 0.87 -5.79 12.65
C VAL A 173 0.57 -6.08 11.17
N GLU A 174 -0.61 -6.58 10.84
CA GLU A 174 -1.04 -6.79 9.45
C GLU A 174 -1.07 -5.47 8.68
N ARG A 175 -1.53 -4.39 9.33
CA ARG A 175 -1.59 -3.05 8.73
C ARG A 175 -0.23 -2.54 8.27
N LEU A 176 0.86 -2.95 8.95
CA LEU A 176 2.22 -2.62 8.54
C LEU A 176 2.70 -3.40 7.31
N LEU A 177 2.10 -4.55 7.03
CA LEU A 177 2.43 -5.37 5.88
C LEU A 177 1.62 -5.01 4.65
N THR A 178 0.39 -4.58 4.82
CA THR A 178 -0.56 -4.32 3.72
C THR A 178 0.03 -3.45 2.61
N PRO A 179 0.64 -2.27 2.86
CA PRO A 179 1.22 -1.46 1.79
C PRO A 179 2.46 -2.12 1.17
N LYS A 180 3.23 -2.88 1.94
CA LYS A 180 4.40 -3.60 1.42
C LYS A 180 3.99 -4.71 0.45
N ILE A 181 2.95 -5.46 0.80
CA ILE A 181 2.37 -6.52 -0.04
C ILE A 181 1.78 -5.93 -1.33
N ALA A 182 0.99 -4.87 -1.20
CA ALA A 182 0.40 -4.17 -2.34
C ALA A 182 1.46 -3.66 -3.32
N LEU A 183 2.52 -3.04 -2.81
CA LEU A 183 3.63 -2.56 -3.64
C LEU A 183 4.41 -3.72 -4.29
N THR A 184 4.56 -4.85 -3.59
CA THR A 184 5.22 -6.04 -4.17
C THR A 184 4.40 -6.63 -5.31
N ALA A 185 3.07 -6.67 -5.18
CA ALA A 185 2.17 -7.05 -6.26
C ALA A 185 2.25 -6.07 -7.45
N ALA A 186 2.27 -4.77 -7.16
CA ALA A 186 2.42 -3.73 -8.18
C ALA A 186 3.75 -3.82 -8.94
N GLU A 187 4.85 -4.03 -8.24
CA GLU A 187 6.19 -4.22 -8.84
C GLU A 187 6.24 -5.44 -9.75
N TYR A 188 5.64 -6.56 -9.34
CA TYR A 188 5.55 -7.76 -10.17
C TYR A 188 4.79 -7.48 -11.48
N LEU A 189 3.58 -6.92 -11.39
CA LEU A 189 2.78 -6.58 -12.57
C LEU A 189 3.46 -5.54 -13.46
N ALA A 190 4.15 -4.55 -12.87
CA ALA A 190 4.83 -3.52 -13.63
C ALA A 190 6.12 -4.02 -14.29
N PHE A 191 7.01 -4.62 -13.52
CA PHE A 191 8.39 -4.87 -13.99
C PHE A 191 8.58 -6.26 -14.61
N GLU A 192 7.73 -7.23 -14.29
CA GLU A 192 7.79 -8.58 -14.89
C GLU A 192 6.73 -8.78 -15.98
N LYS A 193 5.56 -8.14 -15.86
CA LYS A 193 4.47 -8.25 -16.85
C LYS A 193 4.32 -7.02 -17.77
N GLY A 194 5.14 -5.99 -17.57
CA GLY A 194 5.19 -4.80 -18.42
C GLY A 194 3.97 -3.89 -18.34
N MET A 195 3.26 -3.88 -17.21
CA MET A 195 2.04 -3.10 -17.03
C MET A 195 2.33 -1.73 -16.40
N HIS A 196 1.53 -0.73 -16.71
CA HIS A 196 1.54 0.53 -15.97
C HIS A 196 0.59 0.42 -14.79
N ILE A 197 1.14 0.49 -13.57
CA ILE A 197 0.37 0.28 -12.34
C ILE A 197 0.20 1.59 -11.58
N LEU A 198 -1.05 1.91 -11.26
CA LEU A 198 -1.40 2.96 -10.32
C LEU A 198 -1.68 2.33 -8.96
N VAL A 199 -0.89 2.69 -7.96
CA VAL A 199 -1.06 2.22 -6.58
C VAL A 199 -1.74 3.31 -5.76
N ILE A 200 -2.87 3.01 -5.14
CA ILE A 200 -3.56 3.91 -4.21
C ILE A 200 -3.44 3.32 -2.81
N LEU A 201 -2.86 4.09 -1.89
CA LEU A 201 -2.65 3.70 -0.51
C LEU A 201 -3.49 4.60 0.41
N THR A 202 -4.57 4.07 0.97
CA THR A 202 -5.43 4.76 1.93
C THR A 202 -5.59 3.91 3.20
N ASP A 203 -5.38 4.35 4.40
CA ASP A 203 -4.90 5.65 4.86
C ASP A 203 -3.49 5.54 5.46
N ILE A 204 -2.59 6.39 5.02
CA ILE A 204 -1.21 6.40 5.51
C ILE A 204 -1.15 6.80 6.99
N THR A 205 -2.09 7.60 7.47
CA THR A 205 -2.18 7.94 8.90
C THR A 205 -2.42 6.69 9.74
N SER A 206 -3.32 5.79 9.31
CA SER A 206 -3.56 4.52 9.98
C SER A 206 -2.33 3.62 9.99
N PHE A 207 -1.53 3.62 8.92
CA PHE A 207 -0.24 2.92 8.87
C PHE A 207 0.74 3.50 9.90
N CYS A 208 0.88 4.83 9.98
CA CYS A 208 1.77 5.50 10.93
C CYS A 208 1.33 5.24 12.39
N GLU A 209 0.02 5.26 12.67
CA GLU A 209 -0.52 4.94 13.99
C GLU A 209 -0.24 3.47 14.38
N ALA A 210 -0.39 2.54 13.43
CA ALA A 210 -0.01 1.14 13.65
C ALA A 210 1.47 0.99 14.00
N MET A 211 2.34 1.75 13.33
CA MET A 211 3.77 1.75 13.62
C MET A 211 4.07 2.30 15.01
N ARG A 212 3.38 3.36 15.45
CA ARG A 212 3.47 3.91 16.80
C ARG A 212 3.06 2.88 17.85
N GLU A 213 1.93 2.20 17.65
CA GLU A 213 1.42 1.18 18.55
C GLU A 213 2.39 -0.01 18.68
N VAL A 214 2.88 -0.53 17.55
CA VAL A 214 3.83 -1.66 17.54
C VAL A 214 5.16 -1.28 18.18
N SER A 215 5.70 -0.09 17.91
CA SER A 215 6.92 0.42 18.53
C SER A 215 6.75 0.57 20.05
N SER A 216 5.63 1.13 20.49
CA SER A 216 5.30 1.25 21.92
C SER A 216 5.20 -0.13 22.60
N SER A 217 4.56 -1.10 21.95
CA SER A 217 4.44 -2.46 22.49
C SER A 217 5.78 -3.19 22.61
N LYS A 218 6.75 -2.83 21.78
CA LYS A 218 8.14 -3.32 21.87
C LYS A 218 8.96 -2.64 22.97
N GLY A 219 8.47 -1.54 23.55
CA GLY A 219 9.20 -0.73 24.53
C GLY A 219 10.32 0.10 23.90
N GLU A 220 10.22 0.44 22.62
CA GLU A 220 11.18 1.31 21.94
C GLU A 220 11.07 2.74 22.48
N ILE A 221 12.19 3.47 22.51
CA ILE A 221 12.19 4.87 22.96
C ILE A 221 11.44 5.71 21.93
N PRO A 222 10.35 6.38 22.33
CA PRO A 222 9.57 7.17 21.39
C PRO A 222 10.32 8.45 20.97
N SER A 223 10.18 8.82 19.73
CA SER A 223 10.59 10.11 19.19
C SER A 223 9.43 11.12 19.29
N ARG A 224 9.44 12.17 18.47
CA ARG A 224 8.44 13.23 18.45
C ARG A 224 7.01 12.67 18.35
N LYS A 225 6.09 13.13 19.21
CA LYS A 225 4.67 12.72 19.28
C LYS A 225 4.45 11.20 19.48
N GLY A 226 5.42 10.49 20.03
CA GLY A 226 5.30 9.06 20.32
C GLY A 226 5.57 8.12 19.12
N TYR A 227 5.93 8.65 17.96
CA TYR A 227 6.29 7.83 16.80
C TYR A 227 7.72 7.27 16.94
N PRO A 228 8.01 6.11 16.33
CA PRO A 228 9.37 5.60 16.30
C PRO A 228 10.29 6.51 15.48
N GLY A 229 11.56 6.58 15.86
CA GLY A 229 12.55 7.42 15.17
C GLY A 229 12.80 7.03 13.72
N TYR A 230 12.49 5.78 13.33
CA TYR A 230 12.64 5.25 11.97
C TYR A 230 11.40 5.42 11.09
N LEU A 231 10.36 6.14 11.53
CA LEU A 231 9.13 6.35 10.74
C LEU A 231 9.44 6.92 9.35
N TYR A 232 10.36 7.88 9.27
CA TYR A 232 10.78 8.48 8.00
C TYR A 232 11.35 7.42 7.04
N SER A 233 12.27 6.60 7.52
CA SER A 233 12.90 5.56 6.70
C SER A 233 11.90 4.52 6.21
N GLU A 234 10.92 4.14 7.04
CA GLU A 234 9.86 3.21 6.62
C GLU A 234 8.96 3.81 5.53
N LEU A 235 8.55 5.07 5.69
CA LEU A 235 7.76 5.76 4.65
C LEU A 235 8.57 5.95 3.37
N ALA A 236 9.84 6.37 3.48
CA ALA A 236 10.73 6.49 2.33
C ALA A 236 10.88 5.15 1.60
N THR A 237 11.03 4.05 2.33
CA THR A 237 11.11 2.70 1.73
C THR A 237 9.87 2.35 0.91
N LEU A 238 8.67 2.75 1.33
CA LEU A 238 7.45 2.56 0.56
C LEU A 238 7.41 3.46 -0.69
N TYR A 239 7.71 4.74 -0.53
CA TYR A 239 7.55 5.70 -1.62
C TYR A 239 8.63 5.58 -2.69
N GLU A 240 9.85 5.19 -2.32
CA GLU A 240 10.95 4.98 -3.27
C GLU A 240 10.80 3.70 -4.13
N ARG A 241 9.74 2.95 -3.93
CA ARG A 241 9.34 1.84 -4.81
C ARG A 241 8.57 2.30 -6.07
N ALA A 242 8.13 3.56 -6.11
CA ALA A 242 7.54 4.16 -7.32
C ALA A 242 8.63 4.52 -8.33
N GLY A 243 8.37 4.31 -9.61
CA GLY A 243 9.30 4.72 -10.67
C GLY A 243 9.09 3.99 -11.98
N ILE A 244 9.93 4.39 -12.94
CA ILE A 244 10.11 3.72 -14.24
C ILE A 244 11.56 3.24 -14.27
N VAL A 245 11.77 2.00 -14.66
CA VAL A 245 13.10 1.37 -14.77
C VAL A 245 13.55 1.34 -16.22
N GLN A 246 14.81 1.66 -16.50
CA GLN A 246 15.37 1.57 -17.83
C GLN A 246 15.33 0.13 -18.36
N GLY A 247 14.89 -0.04 -19.60
CA GLY A 247 14.79 -1.36 -20.23
C GLY A 247 13.56 -2.18 -19.83
N VAL A 248 12.67 -1.62 -19.01
CA VAL A 248 11.38 -2.22 -18.64
C VAL A 248 10.25 -1.33 -19.14
N GLU A 249 9.19 -1.93 -19.69
CA GLU A 249 8.06 -1.17 -20.26
C GLU A 249 7.11 -0.62 -19.19
N GLY A 250 6.94 -1.33 -18.08
CA GLY A 250 6.00 -0.98 -17.03
C GLY A 250 6.45 0.17 -16.11
N SER A 251 5.53 0.64 -15.28
CA SER A 251 5.78 1.67 -14.28
C SER A 251 4.96 1.46 -13.02
N VAL A 252 5.48 1.91 -11.88
CA VAL A 252 4.74 1.99 -10.61
C VAL A 252 4.55 3.45 -10.25
N THR A 253 3.29 3.90 -10.22
CA THR A 253 2.89 5.26 -9.83
C THR A 253 2.11 5.17 -8.53
N GLN A 254 2.31 6.09 -7.59
CA GLN A 254 1.67 6.02 -6.27
C GLN A 254 0.83 7.27 -5.97
N ILE A 255 -0.35 7.05 -5.42
CA ILE A 255 -1.19 8.06 -4.75
C ILE A 255 -1.36 7.64 -3.29
N PRO A 256 -0.45 8.03 -2.40
CA PRO A 256 -0.67 7.87 -0.97
C PRO A 256 -1.67 8.94 -0.48
N ILE A 257 -2.69 8.51 0.28
CA ILE A 257 -3.68 9.39 0.90
C ILE A 257 -3.40 9.44 2.39
N LEU A 258 -3.24 10.63 2.93
CA LEU A 258 -3.00 10.89 4.34
C LEU A 258 -4.11 11.75 4.91
N THR A 259 -4.81 11.23 5.90
CA THR A 259 -5.80 12.00 6.64
C THR A 259 -5.14 12.82 7.76
N MET A 260 -5.68 14.00 8.01
CA MET A 260 -5.20 14.90 9.08
C MET A 260 -6.30 15.05 10.13
N PRO A 261 -6.34 14.20 11.17
CA PRO A 261 -7.32 14.34 12.25
C PRO A 261 -7.20 15.73 12.91
N ASN A 262 -8.34 16.40 13.10
CA ASN A 262 -8.43 17.76 13.62
C ASN A 262 -7.68 18.82 12.78
N ASP A 263 -7.47 18.58 11.49
CA ASP A 263 -6.69 19.41 10.58
C ASP A 263 -5.26 19.71 11.07
N ASP A 264 -4.72 18.81 11.91
CA ASP A 264 -3.38 18.94 12.46
C ASP A 264 -2.33 18.55 11.42
N ILE A 265 -1.60 19.52 10.90
CA ILE A 265 -0.49 19.35 9.95
C ILE A 265 0.86 19.12 10.65
N THR A 266 0.89 19.04 11.98
CA THR A 266 2.14 18.91 12.75
C THR A 266 2.60 17.46 12.99
N PRO A 267 1.81 16.37 12.73
CA PRO A 267 2.32 15.01 12.84
C PRO A 267 3.54 14.77 11.96
N VAL A 268 4.42 13.93 12.44
CA VAL A 268 5.65 13.53 11.75
C VAL A 268 5.35 12.91 10.38
N SER A 269 4.26 12.13 10.28
CA SER A 269 3.78 11.54 9.04
C SER A 269 3.51 12.56 7.94
N TYR A 270 2.83 13.66 8.25
CA TYR A 270 2.57 14.75 7.31
C TYR A 270 3.86 15.42 6.85
N THR A 271 4.73 15.79 7.79
CA THR A 271 6.01 16.47 7.47
C THR A 271 6.89 15.61 6.55
N HIS A 272 6.92 14.29 6.81
CA HIS A 272 7.74 13.38 5.99
C HIS A 272 7.14 13.12 4.61
N LEU A 273 5.82 12.96 4.52
CA LEU A 273 5.17 12.77 3.23
C LEU A 273 5.35 14.01 2.34
N ARG A 274 5.21 15.21 2.91
CA ARG A 274 5.43 16.47 2.20
C ARG A 274 6.87 16.64 1.69
N ALA A 275 7.86 16.14 2.42
CA ALA A 275 9.26 16.20 1.96
C ALA A 275 9.49 15.41 0.66
N HIS A 276 8.69 14.39 0.38
CA HIS A 276 8.75 13.62 -0.87
C HIS A 276 8.05 14.31 -2.06
N GLU A 277 7.26 15.37 -1.85
CA GLU A 277 6.66 16.15 -2.94
C GLU A 277 7.67 17.08 -3.63
N THR A 278 8.67 17.54 -2.91
CA THR A 278 9.59 18.59 -3.38
C THR A 278 10.77 18.08 -4.21
N GLU A 279 10.91 16.78 -4.36
CA GLU A 279 11.98 16.15 -5.14
C GLU A 279 11.56 15.78 -6.58
N ALA A 280 10.39 16.24 -7.02
CA ALA A 280 9.87 15.97 -8.37
C ALA A 280 10.21 17.11 -9.35
#